data_ab4fe3524021499430e2abe6d52fd5a1
#
_entry.id   ab4fe3524021499430e2abe6d52fd5a1
#
_cell.length_a   1.000
_cell.length_b   1.000
_cell.length_c   1.000
_cell.angle_alpha   90.00
_cell.angle_beta   90.00
_cell.angle_gamma   90.00
#
_symmetry.space_group_name_H-M   'P 1'
#
loop_
_entity.id
_entity.type
_entity.pdbx_description
1 polymer ?
#
loop_
_entity_poly.entity_id
_entity_poly.type
_entity_poly.pdbx_seq_one_letter_code
_entity_poly.pdbx_strand_id
1 'polypeptide(L)'
;MKEGQHEVFLEKAGIEALEGAIAQLRRNGAKSVMILACQGESWRPQTLSPLLQSLGLPVFGGIFPSIIHGGRRLSRGTLVIGFPDHFELAIVSHLSQGAGVETQLQVLAPMLERAGSLITLVDGLSSNLETFVERLYEAVGVRTTVVGGGAGYLDLVPRPCLLSGTGMIEDAALLVAMPCGIDRGIAHGWKKLEGPFLVTRSHGNVLEELNFAGAFQTYRKLVEAHSGRSFDHEDFFAISKTYPLGIESIDGEFLVRDPIKQTGDTLVCVGEVPQNATLYLLKGESPTLIASAGQAASDALATRQRRLRESAPVGYTALVFDCISRVLFLDEAFADEIRAIEHALPGAERMYGALSIGEIASSRGGVIELMNKSTLVSLF
;
A
#
# COMPACT_ATOMS: atom_id res chain seq x y z
N MET A 1 -4.72 -0.22 -30.95
CA MET A 1 -3.32 -0.33 -30.46
C MET A 1 -2.81 -1.70 -30.86
N LYS A 2 -1.55 -1.86 -31.29
CA LYS A 2 -0.99 -3.17 -31.64
C LYS A 2 -0.96 -4.05 -30.39
N GLU A 3 -1.39 -5.30 -30.52
CA GLU A 3 -1.24 -6.37 -29.54
C GLU A 3 0.25 -6.62 -29.24
N GLY A 4 0.85 -5.79 -28.40
CA GLY A 4 2.19 -5.99 -27.86
C GLY A 4 2.06 -6.50 -26.44
N GLN A 5 2.86 -7.46 -26.05
CA GLN A 5 2.97 -7.89 -24.67
C GLN A 5 3.42 -6.68 -23.83
N HIS A 6 2.58 -6.27 -22.87
CA HIS A 6 2.85 -5.12 -22.00
C HIS A 6 3.40 -5.55 -20.63
N GLU A 7 3.56 -6.85 -20.41
CA GLU A 7 4.06 -7.42 -19.17
C GLU A 7 4.88 -8.69 -19.43
N VAL A 8 5.81 -8.98 -18.54
CA VAL A 8 6.57 -10.22 -18.49
C VAL A 8 6.64 -10.69 -17.05
N PHE A 9 6.22 -11.93 -16.80
CA PHE A 9 6.38 -12.55 -15.51
C PHE A 9 7.60 -13.49 -15.52
N LEU A 10 8.50 -13.27 -14.57
CA LEU A 10 9.70 -14.08 -14.35
C LEU A 10 9.49 -14.95 -13.11
N GLU A 11 9.42 -16.27 -13.29
CA GLU A 11 9.23 -17.22 -12.19
C GLU A 11 10.41 -17.26 -11.21
N LYS A 12 11.60 -16.90 -11.69
CA LYS A 12 12.84 -16.87 -10.89
C LYS A 12 13.61 -15.57 -11.14
N ALA A 13 14.21 -15.04 -10.08
CA ALA A 13 15.13 -13.92 -10.17
C ALA A 13 16.35 -14.28 -11.04
N GLY A 14 16.73 -13.36 -11.93
CA GLY A 14 17.91 -13.48 -12.77
C GLY A 14 18.16 -12.19 -13.52
N ILE A 15 19.37 -11.68 -13.44
CA ILE A 15 19.74 -10.39 -14.06
C ILE A 15 19.51 -10.44 -15.58
N GLU A 16 19.99 -11.48 -16.25
CA GLU A 16 19.82 -11.65 -17.71
C GLU A 16 18.34 -11.79 -18.11
N ALA A 17 17.54 -12.51 -17.30
CA ALA A 17 16.12 -12.67 -17.54
C ALA A 17 15.37 -11.34 -17.38
N LEU A 18 15.72 -10.55 -16.36
CA LEU A 18 15.13 -9.23 -16.12
C LEU A 18 15.52 -8.25 -17.23
N GLU A 19 16.79 -8.21 -17.61
CA GLU A 19 17.27 -7.39 -18.73
C GLU A 19 16.57 -7.76 -20.04
N GLY A 20 16.45 -9.06 -20.33
CA GLY A 20 15.74 -9.57 -21.49
C GLY A 20 14.26 -9.17 -21.51
N ALA A 21 13.57 -9.25 -20.36
CA ALA A 21 12.17 -8.84 -20.20
C ALA A 21 12.01 -7.35 -20.47
N ILE A 22 12.86 -6.49 -19.88
CA ILE A 22 12.81 -5.05 -20.09
C ILE A 22 13.11 -4.70 -21.56
N ALA A 23 14.13 -5.34 -22.16
CA ALA A 23 14.44 -5.14 -23.57
C ALA A 23 13.28 -5.55 -24.49
N GLN A 24 12.55 -6.61 -24.16
CA GLN A 24 11.35 -7.03 -24.88
C GLN A 24 10.24 -5.97 -24.77
N LEU A 25 9.95 -5.47 -23.54
CA LEU A 25 8.94 -4.44 -23.34
C LEU A 25 9.28 -3.14 -24.08
N ARG A 26 10.56 -2.75 -24.09
CA ARG A 26 11.02 -1.58 -24.88
C ARG A 26 10.79 -1.78 -26.39
N ARG A 27 11.08 -2.95 -26.93
CA ARG A 27 10.78 -3.26 -28.36
C ARG A 27 9.27 -3.16 -28.65
N ASN A 28 8.43 -3.46 -27.64
CA ASN A 28 6.98 -3.33 -27.73
C ASN A 28 6.46 -1.90 -27.45
N GLY A 29 7.37 -0.93 -27.29
CA GLY A 29 7.03 0.48 -27.15
C GLY A 29 6.96 1.01 -25.71
N ALA A 30 7.39 0.25 -24.71
CA ALA A 30 7.47 0.74 -23.34
C ALA A 30 8.50 1.88 -23.21
N LYS A 31 8.08 2.97 -22.59
CA LYS A 31 8.89 4.15 -22.28
C LYS A 31 9.15 4.30 -20.79
N SER A 32 8.41 3.58 -19.94
CA SER A 32 8.62 3.45 -18.50
C SER A 32 8.34 2.02 -18.08
N VAL A 33 8.95 1.55 -17.00
CA VAL A 33 8.81 0.17 -16.51
C VAL A 33 8.54 0.17 -15.00
N MET A 34 7.51 -0.58 -14.58
CA MET A 34 7.26 -0.93 -13.18
C MET A 34 7.75 -2.35 -12.94
N ILE A 35 8.39 -2.57 -11.79
CA ILE A 35 8.87 -3.89 -11.35
C ILE A 35 8.24 -4.20 -9.99
N LEU A 36 7.40 -5.23 -9.95
CA LEU A 36 6.84 -5.77 -8.72
C LEU A 36 7.51 -7.12 -8.43
N ALA A 37 8.36 -7.17 -7.42
CA ALA A 37 9.12 -8.37 -7.07
C ALA A 37 8.64 -8.97 -5.75
N CYS A 38 8.56 -10.30 -5.67
CA CYS A 38 8.30 -10.99 -4.41
C CYS A 38 9.56 -11.00 -3.54
N GLN A 39 9.39 -10.88 -2.23
CA GLN A 39 10.49 -10.97 -1.25
C GLN A 39 11.26 -12.31 -1.30
N GLY A 40 10.61 -13.37 -1.79
CA GLY A 40 11.23 -14.69 -1.94
C GLY A 40 12.30 -14.76 -3.05
N GLU A 41 12.41 -13.71 -3.87
CA GLU A 41 13.47 -13.57 -4.87
C GLU A 41 14.74 -12.98 -4.25
N SER A 42 15.89 -13.50 -4.67
CA SER A 42 17.18 -13.12 -4.07
C SER A 42 17.78 -11.86 -4.71
N TRP A 43 16.97 -10.82 -4.93
CA TRP A 43 17.47 -9.54 -5.43
C TRP A 43 18.38 -8.87 -4.40
N ARG A 44 19.56 -8.43 -4.84
CA ARG A 44 20.54 -7.75 -3.98
C ARG A 44 21.03 -6.47 -4.64
N PRO A 45 21.30 -5.41 -3.86
CA PRO A 45 21.79 -4.14 -4.39
C PRO A 45 23.04 -4.32 -5.28
N GLN A 46 23.97 -5.18 -4.89
CA GLN A 46 25.23 -5.38 -5.61
C GLN A 46 25.04 -5.94 -7.03
N THR A 47 23.98 -6.70 -7.27
CA THR A 47 23.70 -7.32 -8.56
C THR A 47 22.63 -6.55 -9.36
N LEU A 48 21.58 -6.06 -8.69
CA LEU A 48 20.46 -5.44 -9.37
C LEU A 48 20.68 -3.94 -9.66
N SER A 49 21.32 -3.19 -8.75
CA SER A 49 21.51 -1.75 -8.95
C SER A 49 22.29 -1.41 -10.22
N PRO A 50 23.40 -2.09 -10.57
CA PRO A 50 24.09 -1.80 -11.82
C PRO A 50 23.22 -1.98 -13.07
N LEU A 51 22.36 -3.01 -13.10
CA LEU A 51 21.41 -3.20 -14.20
C LEU A 51 20.41 -2.03 -14.25
N LEU A 52 19.75 -1.72 -13.14
CA LEU A 52 18.74 -0.64 -13.09
C LEU A 52 19.32 0.70 -13.56
N GLN A 53 20.55 1.03 -13.16
CA GLN A 53 21.27 2.24 -13.57
C GLN A 53 21.61 2.29 -15.05
N SER A 54 21.79 1.13 -15.68
CA SER A 54 22.16 1.03 -17.11
C SER A 54 20.98 1.16 -18.07
N LEU A 55 19.74 1.05 -17.60
CA LEU A 55 18.57 0.89 -18.45
C LEU A 55 18.20 2.10 -19.30
N GLY A 56 18.51 3.32 -18.86
CA GLY A 56 18.27 4.56 -19.60
C GLY A 56 16.80 4.87 -19.89
N LEU A 57 15.88 4.35 -19.06
CA LEU A 57 14.46 4.67 -19.05
C LEU A 57 13.96 4.74 -17.60
N PRO A 58 12.84 5.43 -17.34
CA PRO A 58 12.24 5.46 -16.02
C PRO A 58 11.88 4.06 -15.53
N VAL A 59 12.47 3.66 -14.39
CA VAL A 59 12.18 2.42 -13.70
C VAL A 59 11.70 2.74 -12.29
N PHE A 60 10.60 2.13 -11.87
CA PHE A 60 10.06 2.23 -10.54
C PHE A 60 9.46 0.90 -10.08
N GLY A 61 9.38 0.70 -8.81
CA GLY A 61 8.82 -0.53 -8.28
C GLY A 61 9.34 -0.86 -6.89
N GLY A 62 9.16 -2.09 -6.48
CA GLY A 62 9.57 -2.52 -5.15
C GLY A 62 9.57 -4.02 -4.97
N ILE A 63 10.11 -4.42 -3.83
CA ILE A 63 10.03 -5.78 -3.30
C ILE A 63 8.89 -5.81 -2.29
N PHE A 64 8.00 -6.76 -2.45
CA PHE A 64 6.81 -6.91 -1.61
C PHE A 64 6.73 -8.33 -1.02
N PRO A 65 6.03 -8.54 0.10
CA PRO A 65 5.79 -9.87 0.66
C PRO A 65 5.24 -10.86 -0.36
N SER A 66 4.33 -10.41 -1.23
CA SER A 66 3.76 -11.16 -2.36
C SER A 66 3.23 -10.18 -3.40
N ILE A 67 2.92 -10.67 -4.60
CA ILE A 67 2.29 -9.90 -5.67
C ILE A 67 0.99 -10.55 -6.13
N ILE A 68 0.15 -9.78 -6.82
CA ILE A 68 -1.07 -10.27 -7.48
C ILE A 68 -0.84 -10.26 -8.99
N HIS A 69 -0.98 -11.40 -9.63
CA HIS A 69 -0.88 -11.55 -11.07
C HIS A 69 -1.69 -12.76 -11.56
N GLY A 70 -2.40 -12.61 -12.67
CA GLY A 70 -3.22 -13.67 -13.25
C GLY A 70 -4.30 -14.20 -12.32
N GLY A 71 -4.97 -13.31 -11.57
CA GLY A 71 -6.03 -13.67 -10.62
C GLY A 71 -5.54 -14.44 -9.39
N ARG A 72 -4.26 -14.40 -9.07
CA ARG A 72 -3.67 -15.17 -7.96
C ARG A 72 -2.64 -14.36 -7.18
N ARG A 73 -2.52 -14.69 -5.89
CA ARG A 73 -1.39 -14.29 -5.06
C ARG A 73 -0.17 -15.15 -5.38
N LEU A 74 0.94 -14.52 -5.65
CA LEU A 74 2.22 -15.18 -5.88
C LEU A 74 3.23 -14.76 -4.81
N SER A 75 3.86 -15.72 -4.16
CA SER A 75 4.90 -15.50 -3.14
C SER A 75 6.33 -15.55 -3.72
N ARG A 76 6.45 -15.84 -5.01
CA ARG A 76 7.70 -15.88 -5.77
C ARG A 76 7.49 -15.29 -7.14
N GLY A 77 8.59 -14.85 -7.75
CA GLY A 77 8.61 -14.27 -9.08
C GLY A 77 8.70 -12.75 -9.08
N THR A 78 8.88 -12.22 -10.27
CA THR A 78 8.99 -10.80 -10.53
C THR A 78 8.14 -10.46 -11.75
N LEU A 79 7.22 -9.53 -11.59
CA LEU A 79 6.38 -9.00 -12.65
C LEU A 79 6.98 -7.69 -13.16
N VAL A 80 7.23 -7.63 -14.47
CA VAL A 80 7.77 -6.47 -15.17
C VAL A 80 6.68 -5.93 -16.09
N ILE A 81 6.26 -4.68 -15.89
CA ILE A 81 5.15 -4.03 -16.58
C ILE A 81 5.67 -2.84 -17.37
N GLY A 82 5.42 -2.79 -18.66
CA GLY A 82 5.80 -1.70 -19.54
C GLY A 82 4.65 -0.72 -19.77
N PHE A 83 4.96 0.57 -19.71
CA PHE A 83 4.02 1.67 -20.00
C PHE A 83 4.43 2.41 -21.27
N PRO A 84 3.46 2.77 -22.13
CA PRO A 84 3.75 3.50 -23.39
C PRO A 84 4.14 4.96 -23.16
N ASP A 85 3.87 5.48 -21.97
CA ASP A 85 4.17 6.85 -21.58
C ASP A 85 5.50 6.95 -20.83
N HIS A 86 6.18 8.09 -20.99
CA HIS A 86 7.36 8.43 -20.21
C HIS A 86 6.93 9.11 -18.91
N PHE A 87 7.17 8.47 -17.77
CA PHE A 87 6.83 9.03 -16.48
C PHE A 87 8.01 9.83 -15.90
N GLU A 88 7.72 10.97 -15.27
CA GLU A 88 8.68 11.66 -14.45
C GLU A 88 8.75 10.99 -13.07
N LEU A 89 9.96 10.69 -12.61
CA LEU A 89 10.20 10.04 -11.32
C LEU A 89 11.04 10.94 -10.41
N ALA A 90 10.70 10.93 -9.14
CA ALA A 90 11.50 11.57 -8.11
C ALA A 90 11.64 10.65 -6.89
N ILE A 91 12.71 10.88 -6.14
CA ILE A 91 13.01 10.18 -4.89
C ILE A 91 13.03 11.21 -3.77
N VAL A 92 12.30 10.92 -2.70
CA VAL A 92 12.41 11.63 -1.41
C VAL A 92 13.12 10.68 -0.45
N SER A 93 14.31 11.03 -0.03
CA SER A 93 15.19 10.16 0.77
C SER A 93 15.18 10.55 2.24
N HIS A 94 15.65 9.62 3.10
CA HIS A 94 15.83 9.81 4.54
C HIS A 94 14.52 10.12 5.26
N LEU A 95 13.45 9.39 4.94
CA LEU A 95 12.12 9.57 5.54
C LEU A 95 12.17 9.43 7.06
N SER A 96 12.92 8.45 7.57
CA SER A 96 13.04 8.19 9.00
C SER A 96 13.68 9.33 9.80
N GLN A 97 14.39 10.23 9.13
CA GLN A 97 14.96 11.40 9.80
C GLN A 97 13.93 12.53 9.91
N GLY A 98 12.89 12.54 9.08
CA GLY A 98 11.85 13.59 9.02
C GLY A 98 12.37 14.95 8.55
N ALA A 99 13.61 15.29 8.88
CA ALA A 99 14.24 16.56 8.49
C ALA A 99 14.55 16.59 6.99
N GLY A 100 14.16 17.68 6.31
CA GLY A 100 14.46 17.89 4.89
C GLY A 100 13.45 17.30 3.91
N VAL A 101 12.45 16.54 4.33
CA VAL A 101 11.37 16.04 3.46
C VAL A 101 10.64 17.19 2.78
N GLU A 102 10.25 18.21 3.53
CA GLU A 102 9.58 19.40 3.00
C GLU A 102 10.43 20.10 1.94
N THR A 103 11.73 20.32 2.19
CA THR A 103 12.65 20.95 1.23
C THR A 103 12.78 20.12 -0.05
N GLN A 104 12.86 18.79 0.07
CA GLN A 104 12.89 17.92 -1.11
C GLN A 104 11.59 18.04 -1.92
N LEU A 105 10.43 18.03 -1.28
CA LEU A 105 9.14 18.20 -1.95
C LEU A 105 8.98 19.58 -2.60
N GLN A 106 9.50 20.65 -1.98
CA GLN A 106 9.51 21.98 -2.58
C GLN A 106 10.34 22.01 -3.88
N VAL A 107 11.49 21.34 -3.92
CA VAL A 107 12.29 21.21 -5.16
C VAL A 107 11.52 20.46 -6.25
N LEU A 108 10.67 19.53 -5.87
CA LEU A 108 9.86 18.72 -6.79
C LEU A 108 8.53 19.39 -7.20
N ALA A 109 8.19 20.55 -6.65
CA ALA A 109 6.93 21.23 -6.92
C ALA A 109 6.61 21.35 -8.43
N PRO A 110 7.56 21.70 -9.34
CA PRO A 110 7.25 21.79 -10.77
C PRO A 110 6.80 20.45 -11.40
N MET A 111 7.31 19.31 -10.91
CA MET A 111 6.87 17.98 -11.34
C MET A 111 5.49 17.68 -10.76
N LEU A 112 5.29 17.92 -9.47
CA LEU A 112 4.06 17.64 -8.75
C LEU A 112 2.88 18.44 -9.29
N GLU A 113 3.06 19.71 -9.66
CA GLU A 113 2.03 20.56 -10.24
C GLU A 113 1.56 20.10 -11.62
N ARG A 114 2.44 19.44 -12.39
CA ARG A 114 2.10 18.91 -13.73
C ARG A 114 1.48 17.53 -13.67
N ALA A 115 1.58 16.83 -12.55
CA ALA A 115 1.08 15.48 -12.41
C ALA A 115 -0.45 15.44 -12.46
N GLY A 116 -1.03 14.64 -13.34
CA GLY A 116 -2.46 14.32 -13.33
C GLY A 116 -2.82 13.43 -12.13
N SER A 117 -1.89 12.55 -11.76
CA SER A 117 -1.93 11.70 -10.56
C SER A 117 -0.54 11.23 -10.19
N LEU A 118 -0.37 10.69 -8.98
CA LEU A 118 0.88 10.14 -8.48
C LEU A 118 0.71 8.67 -8.07
N ILE A 119 1.66 7.83 -8.51
CA ILE A 119 1.92 6.56 -7.82
C ILE A 119 3.04 6.81 -6.83
N THR A 120 2.79 6.51 -5.56
CA THR A 120 3.75 6.72 -4.46
C THR A 120 4.11 5.39 -3.83
N LEU A 121 5.35 4.94 -4.04
CA LEU A 121 5.87 3.75 -3.36
C LEU A 121 6.83 4.18 -2.26
N VAL A 122 6.65 3.67 -1.06
CA VAL A 122 7.52 3.99 0.07
C VAL A 122 8.21 2.74 0.60
N ASP A 123 9.34 2.91 1.26
CA ASP A 123 9.83 1.89 2.16
C ASP A 123 8.87 1.82 3.35
N GLY A 124 8.07 0.76 3.40
CA GLY A 124 7.00 0.60 4.39
C GLY A 124 7.49 0.42 5.83
N LEU A 125 8.81 0.30 6.03
CA LEU A 125 9.45 0.21 7.34
C LEU A 125 10.16 1.50 7.77
N SER A 126 10.15 2.54 6.94
CA SER A 126 10.62 3.88 7.34
C SER A 126 9.77 4.42 8.49
N SER A 127 10.42 5.10 9.42
CA SER A 127 9.73 5.92 10.41
C SER A 127 9.20 7.21 9.77
N ASN A 128 8.28 7.91 10.43
CA ASN A 128 7.72 9.19 10.00
C ASN A 128 6.99 9.16 8.64
N LEU A 129 6.41 8.02 8.27
CA LEU A 129 5.65 7.90 7.02
C LEU A 129 4.41 8.81 7.03
N GLU A 130 3.72 8.96 8.16
CA GLU A 130 2.59 9.86 8.31
C GLU A 130 3.02 11.31 8.06
N THR A 131 4.14 11.74 8.65
CA THR A 131 4.71 13.07 8.40
C THR A 131 5.03 13.26 6.91
N PHE A 132 5.62 12.26 6.25
CA PHE A 132 5.85 12.31 4.80
C PHE A 132 4.55 12.48 4.02
N VAL A 133 3.51 11.71 4.35
CA VAL A 133 2.20 11.74 3.68
C VAL A 133 1.52 13.10 3.88
N GLU A 134 1.60 13.68 5.08
CA GLU A 134 1.10 15.05 5.36
C GLU A 134 1.82 16.09 4.51
N ARG A 135 3.16 16.06 4.47
CA ARG A 135 3.95 16.99 3.64
C ARG A 135 3.71 16.78 2.15
N LEU A 136 3.51 15.55 1.71
CA LEU A 136 3.12 15.27 0.32
C LEU A 136 1.75 15.88 0.00
N TYR A 137 0.77 15.75 0.91
CA TYR A 137 -0.54 16.36 0.75
C TYR A 137 -0.45 17.90 0.67
N GLU A 138 0.35 18.53 1.53
CA GLU A 138 0.60 19.98 1.46
C GLU A 138 1.20 20.40 0.11
N ALA A 139 2.09 19.57 -0.46
CA ALA A 139 2.75 19.87 -1.73
C ALA A 139 1.84 19.69 -2.95
N VAL A 140 0.95 18.68 -2.97
CA VAL A 140 0.13 18.37 -4.15
C VAL A 140 -1.32 18.84 -4.03
N GLY A 141 -1.82 19.02 -2.81
CA GLY A 141 -3.19 19.44 -2.52
C GLY A 141 -4.25 18.41 -2.95
N VAL A 142 -5.51 18.84 -2.93
CA VAL A 142 -6.68 17.96 -3.17
C VAL A 142 -6.90 17.57 -4.64
N ARG A 143 -6.22 18.22 -5.58
CA ARG A 143 -6.46 18.03 -7.03
C ARG A 143 -5.74 16.83 -7.61
N THR A 144 -4.61 16.44 -7.02
CA THR A 144 -3.81 15.32 -7.50
C THR A 144 -4.21 14.05 -6.77
N THR A 145 -4.67 13.06 -7.51
CA THR A 145 -4.96 11.74 -6.94
C THR A 145 -3.65 11.01 -6.65
N VAL A 146 -3.46 10.60 -5.41
CA VAL A 146 -2.30 9.81 -4.98
C VAL A 146 -2.75 8.40 -4.66
N VAL A 147 -2.02 7.40 -5.17
CA VAL A 147 -2.22 5.97 -4.90
C VAL A 147 -0.88 5.29 -4.71
N GLY A 148 -0.81 4.26 -3.90
CA GLY A 148 0.43 3.51 -3.72
C GLY A 148 0.45 2.68 -2.46
N GLY A 149 1.66 2.31 -2.04
CA GLY A 149 1.82 1.49 -0.84
C GLY A 149 3.28 1.26 -0.45
N GLY A 150 3.45 0.66 0.71
CA GLY A 150 4.74 0.32 1.28
C GLY A 150 5.33 -0.96 0.69
N ALA A 151 6.52 -0.85 0.10
CA ALA A 151 7.38 -1.99 -0.21
C ALA A 151 8.09 -2.47 1.06
N GLY A 152 8.58 -3.69 1.06
CA GLY A 152 9.34 -4.24 2.19
C GLY A 152 9.20 -5.73 2.32
N TYR A 153 9.61 -6.23 3.46
CA TYR A 153 9.74 -7.65 3.74
C TYR A 153 8.91 -8.04 4.97
N LEU A 154 8.33 -9.24 4.94
CA LEU A 154 7.44 -9.73 6.00
C LEU A 154 8.13 -9.96 7.35
N ASP A 155 9.47 -10.13 7.35
CA ASP A 155 10.25 -10.23 8.57
C ASP A 155 10.44 -8.88 9.30
N LEU A 156 9.95 -7.80 8.70
CA LEU A 156 10.02 -6.42 9.21
C LEU A 156 11.43 -5.94 9.50
N VAL A 157 12.44 -6.47 8.81
CA VAL A 157 13.83 -6.03 8.91
C VAL A 157 14.12 -5.01 7.81
N PRO A 158 14.46 -3.75 8.16
CA PRO A 158 14.78 -2.71 7.17
C PRO A 158 15.97 -3.10 6.28
N ARG A 159 15.79 -2.96 4.98
CA ARG A 159 16.81 -3.16 3.95
C ARG A 159 16.28 -2.67 2.61
N PRO A 160 17.15 -2.37 1.62
CA PRO A 160 16.72 -1.85 0.33
C PRO A 160 15.59 -2.66 -0.30
N CYS A 161 14.44 -1.99 -0.54
CA CYS A 161 13.22 -2.62 -1.05
C CYS A 161 12.59 -1.87 -2.22
N LEU A 162 12.93 -0.60 -2.43
CA LEU A 162 12.45 0.16 -3.58
C LEU A 162 13.40 0.03 -4.77
N LEU A 163 12.84 0.00 -5.98
CA LEU A 163 13.57 -0.18 -7.24
C LEU A 163 13.41 1.07 -8.09
N SER A 164 14.52 1.67 -8.48
CA SER A 164 14.53 2.88 -9.31
C SER A 164 15.68 2.86 -10.32
N GLY A 165 15.70 3.81 -11.25
CA GLY A 165 16.83 4.01 -12.17
C GLY A 165 18.15 4.38 -11.47
N THR A 166 18.15 4.68 -10.16
CA THR A 166 19.36 4.88 -9.35
C THR A 166 19.83 3.61 -8.65
N GLY A 167 19.04 2.53 -8.72
CA GLY A 167 19.30 1.23 -8.09
C GLY A 167 18.26 0.85 -7.05
N MET A 168 18.62 -0.08 -6.18
CA MET A 168 17.82 -0.43 -5.00
C MET A 168 18.07 0.57 -3.88
N ILE A 169 17.00 1.10 -3.29
CA ILE A 169 17.04 2.11 -2.24
C ILE A 169 16.18 1.71 -1.04
N GLU A 170 16.49 2.29 0.10
CA GLU A 170 15.77 2.15 1.37
C GLU A 170 15.51 3.51 1.98
N ASP A 171 14.70 3.57 3.02
CA ASP A 171 14.34 4.78 3.77
C ASP A 171 13.97 5.96 2.86
N ALA A 172 13.09 5.67 1.87
CA ALA A 172 12.76 6.60 0.81
C ALA A 172 11.31 6.45 0.33
N ALA A 173 10.87 7.43 -0.46
CA ALA A 173 9.68 7.37 -1.29
C ALA A 173 10.04 7.57 -2.77
N LEU A 174 9.41 6.79 -3.64
CA LEU A 174 9.40 6.99 -5.08
C LEU A 174 8.10 7.69 -5.46
N LEU A 175 8.18 8.86 -6.06
CA LEU A 175 7.07 9.60 -6.63
C LEU A 175 7.09 9.44 -8.14
N VAL A 176 6.02 8.88 -8.70
CA VAL A 176 5.86 8.66 -10.14
C VAL A 176 4.73 9.54 -10.63
N ALA A 177 5.06 10.60 -11.35
CA ALA A 177 4.09 11.51 -11.92
C ALA A 177 3.50 10.92 -13.20
N MET A 178 2.21 10.68 -13.19
CA MET A 178 1.46 10.22 -14.35
C MET A 178 0.74 11.38 -15.02
N PRO A 179 0.75 11.46 -16.36
CA PRO A 179 0.06 12.53 -17.09
C PRO A 179 -1.47 12.39 -17.06
N CYS A 180 -1.98 11.21 -16.78
CA CYS A 180 -3.42 10.92 -16.71
C CYS A 180 -3.91 10.82 -15.26
N GLY A 181 -5.23 11.00 -15.11
CA GLY A 181 -5.89 10.76 -13.82
C GLY A 181 -6.05 9.27 -13.54
N ILE A 182 -5.81 8.87 -12.30
CA ILE A 182 -6.10 7.54 -11.77
C ILE A 182 -7.46 7.58 -11.08
N ASP A 183 -8.32 6.62 -11.41
CA ASP A 183 -9.59 6.40 -10.73
C ASP A 183 -9.36 5.36 -9.62
N ARG A 184 -9.80 5.65 -8.41
CA ARG A 184 -9.49 4.82 -7.25
C ARG A 184 -10.71 4.50 -6.40
N GLY A 185 -10.63 3.41 -5.67
CA GLY A 185 -11.48 3.08 -4.54
C GLY A 185 -10.67 2.40 -3.45
N ILE A 186 -11.05 2.63 -2.21
CA ILE A 186 -10.40 2.04 -1.05
C ILE A 186 -11.43 1.64 -0.01
N ALA A 187 -11.23 0.48 0.62
CA ALA A 187 -12.06 0.00 1.70
C ALA A 187 -11.30 -0.99 2.59
N HIS A 188 -11.76 -1.16 3.82
CA HIS A 188 -11.09 -2.07 4.77
C HIS A 188 -12.01 -3.21 5.29
N GLY A 189 -13.30 -2.98 5.48
CA GLY A 189 -14.28 -4.00 5.91
C GLY A 189 -14.27 -4.36 7.39
N TRP A 190 -13.38 -3.77 8.19
CA TRP A 190 -13.38 -3.92 9.65
C TRP A 190 -14.58 -3.21 10.25
N LYS A 191 -15.23 -3.83 11.25
CA LYS A 191 -16.44 -3.32 11.88
C LYS A 191 -16.17 -2.90 13.31
N LYS A 192 -16.79 -1.82 13.72
CA LYS A 192 -16.77 -1.31 15.10
C LYS A 192 -17.31 -2.39 16.03
N LEU A 193 -16.55 -2.70 17.09
CA LEU A 193 -16.92 -3.65 18.12
C LEU A 193 -17.19 -2.96 19.45
N GLU A 194 -16.23 -2.16 19.95
CA GLU A 194 -16.30 -1.47 21.24
C GLU A 194 -15.71 -0.05 21.17
N GLY A 195 -16.08 0.81 22.08
CA GLY A 195 -15.63 2.20 22.22
C GLY A 195 -16.78 3.20 22.24
N PRO A 196 -16.51 4.51 22.27
CA PRO A 196 -15.20 5.15 22.06
C PRO A 196 -14.24 5.07 23.25
N PHE A 197 -12.94 5.08 22.97
CA PHE A 197 -11.86 5.23 23.94
C PHE A 197 -11.06 6.49 23.61
N LEU A 198 -10.69 7.26 24.62
CA LEU A 198 -9.79 8.40 24.45
C LEU A 198 -8.35 7.91 24.55
N VAL A 199 -7.51 8.26 23.57
CA VAL A 199 -6.05 8.08 23.64
C VAL A 199 -5.49 9.12 24.60
N THR A 200 -5.25 8.73 25.85
CA THR A 200 -4.77 9.67 26.88
C THR A 200 -3.26 9.84 26.89
N ARG A 201 -2.52 8.81 26.41
CA ARG A 201 -1.08 8.90 26.18
C ARG A 201 -0.63 8.01 25.04
N SER A 202 0.13 8.59 24.12
CA SER A 202 0.80 7.89 23.03
C SER A 202 2.03 8.66 22.55
N HIS A 203 2.96 7.96 21.88
CA HIS A 203 4.11 8.55 21.23
C HIS A 203 4.39 7.84 19.91
N GLY A 204 4.22 8.55 18.78
CA GLY A 204 4.28 7.94 17.46
C GLY A 204 3.32 6.76 17.35
N ASN A 205 3.84 5.60 17.05
CA ASN A 205 3.08 4.35 16.90
C ASN A 205 2.95 3.53 18.21
N VAL A 206 3.40 4.07 19.34
CA VAL A 206 3.28 3.43 20.65
C VAL A 206 2.10 4.00 21.42
N LEU A 207 1.09 3.19 21.63
CA LEU A 207 -0.09 3.51 22.43
C LEU A 207 0.16 3.07 23.89
N GLU A 208 0.16 4.04 24.80
CA GLU A 208 0.51 3.83 26.20
C GLU A 208 -0.72 3.78 27.10
N GLU A 209 -1.71 4.67 26.89
CA GLU A 209 -2.90 4.74 27.73
C GLU A 209 -4.19 4.99 26.92
N LEU A 210 -5.23 4.27 27.32
CA LEU A 210 -6.63 4.48 26.91
C LEU A 210 -7.48 4.80 28.13
N ASN A 211 -8.22 5.93 28.11
CA ASN A 211 -9.07 6.38 29.22
C ASN A 211 -8.33 6.39 30.57
N PHE A 212 -7.05 6.84 30.59
CA PHE A 212 -6.18 6.91 31.78
C PHE A 212 -5.81 5.55 32.41
N ALA A 213 -5.99 4.46 31.64
CA ALA A 213 -5.55 3.11 32.01
C ALA A 213 -4.55 2.59 30.99
N GLY A 214 -3.73 1.63 31.37
CA GLY A 214 -2.74 1.03 30.47
C GLY A 214 -3.38 0.45 29.22
N ALA A 215 -2.77 0.73 28.09
CA ALA A 215 -3.34 0.41 26.78
C ALA A 215 -3.50 -1.12 26.58
N PHE A 216 -2.46 -1.89 26.92
CA PHE A 216 -2.53 -3.34 26.73
C PHE A 216 -3.54 -3.99 27.66
N GLN A 217 -3.61 -3.58 28.94
CA GLN A 217 -4.59 -4.14 29.87
C GLN A 217 -6.02 -3.86 29.43
N THR A 218 -6.28 -2.63 28.94
CA THR A 218 -7.59 -2.26 28.41
C THR A 218 -7.94 -3.09 27.17
N TYR A 219 -7.01 -3.17 26.20
CA TYR A 219 -7.15 -3.97 24.97
C TYR A 219 -7.35 -5.46 25.28
N ARG A 220 -6.50 -6.02 26.14
CA ARG A 220 -6.55 -7.42 26.57
C ARG A 220 -7.92 -7.77 27.13
N LYS A 221 -8.41 -6.98 28.09
CA LYS A 221 -9.73 -7.22 28.74
C LYS A 221 -10.85 -7.29 27.71
N LEU A 222 -10.87 -6.40 26.74
CA LEU A 222 -11.88 -6.35 25.70
C LEU A 222 -11.75 -7.55 24.73
N VAL A 223 -10.55 -7.78 24.22
CA VAL A 223 -10.30 -8.81 23.22
C VAL A 223 -10.52 -10.22 23.79
N GLU A 224 -10.05 -10.50 25.01
CA GLU A 224 -10.25 -11.79 25.67
C GLU A 224 -11.75 -12.03 25.93
N ALA A 225 -12.50 -10.99 26.34
CA ALA A 225 -13.95 -11.11 26.56
C ALA A 225 -14.72 -11.44 25.27
N HIS A 226 -14.31 -10.86 24.14
CA HIS A 226 -14.99 -11.09 22.86
C HIS A 226 -14.52 -12.34 22.12
N SER A 227 -13.25 -12.70 22.26
CA SER A 227 -12.66 -13.84 21.53
C SER A 227 -12.77 -15.17 22.25
N GLY A 228 -12.84 -15.15 23.59
CA GLY A 228 -12.67 -16.33 24.43
C GLY A 228 -11.22 -16.89 24.43
N ARG A 229 -10.28 -16.17 23.82
CA ARG A 229 -8.85 -16.53 23.74
C ARG A 229 -8.08 -15.78 24.81
N SER A 230 -6.85 -16.19 25.09
CA SER A 230 -6.02 -15.54 26.11
C SER A 230 -4.63 -15.24 25.60
N PHE A 231 -4.17 -14.00 25.81
CA PHE A 231 -2.81 -13.57 25.51
C PHE A 231 -1.74 -14.21 26.42
N ASP A 232 -2.13 -14.90 27.49
CA ASP A 232 -1.19 -15.65 28.33
C ASP A 232 -0.77 -16.98 27.70
N HIS A 233 -1.56 -17.49 26.76
CA HIS A 233 -1.41 -18.83 26.21
C HIS A 233 -1.16 -18.85 24.69
N GLU A 234 -1.38 -17.72 24.01
CA GLU A 234 -1.30 -17.63 22.57
C GLU A 234 -0.43 -16.46 22.14
N ASP A 235 0.17 -16.56 20.96
CA ASP A 235 0.93 -15.48 20.36
C ASP A 235 0.07 -14.21 20.20
N PHE A 236 0.65 -13.05 20.55
CA PHE A 236 -0.05 -11.78 20.54
C PHE A 236 -0.69 -11.51 19.16
N PHE A 237 0.08 -11.63 18.08
CA PHE A 237 -0.40 -11.31 16.74
C PHE A 237 -1.43 -12.34 16.24
N ALA A 238 -1.35 -13.59 16.69
CA ALA A 238 -2.35 -14.59 16.35
C ALA A 238 -3.77 -14.19 16.79
N ILE A 239 -3.88 -13.42 17.89
CA ILE A 239 -5.16 -12.88 18.37
C ILE A 239 -5.41 -11.50 17.79
N SER A 240 -4.45 -10.57 17.92
CA SER A 240 -4.63 -9.15 17.60
C SER A 240 -4.94 -8.88 16.13
N LYS A 241 -4.48 -9.73 15.21
CA LYS A 241 -4.78 -9.58 13.78
C LYS A 241 -6.28 -9.53 13.45
N THR A 242 -7.13 -10.06 14.34
CA THR A 242 -8.60 -10.06 14.20
C THR A 242 -9.24 -8.81 14.82
N TYR A 243 -8.52 -8.15 15.74
CA TYR A 243 -9.03 -7.06 16.57
C TYR A 243 -8.17 -5.79 16.42
N PRO A 244 -8.12 -5.17 15.23
CA PRO A 244 -7.38 -3.92 15.08
C PRO A 244 -8.10 -2.77 15.79
N LEU A 245 -7.39 -1.66 15.90
CA LEU A 245 -7.90 -0.40 16.41
C LEU A 245 -8.33 0.49 15.23
N GLY A 246 -9.31 1.36 15.44
CA GLY A 246 -9.77 2.33 14.43
C GLY A 246 -9.81 3.72 15.01
N ILE A 247 -9.14 4.67 14.37
CA ILE A 247 -9.28 6.09 14.64
C ILE A 247 -10.41 6.61 13.78
N GLU A 248 -11.45 7.18 14.39
CA GLU A 248 -12.57 7.73 13.64
C GLU A 248 -12.17 9.03 12.96
N SER A 249 -12.32 9.09 11.65
CA SER A 249 -12.08 10.31 10.88
C SER A 249 -13.35 11.17 10.79
N ILE A 250 -13.21 12.40 10.31
CA ILE A 250 -14.31 13.38 10.25
C ILE A 250 -15.48 12.91 9.37
N ASP A 251 -15.23 12.09 8.38
CA ASP A 251 -16.24 11.52 7.48
C ASP A 251 -16.90 10.23 8.00
N GLY A 252 -16.52 9.79 9.22
CA GLY A 252 -17.07 8.63 9.90
C GLY A 252 -16.43 7.29 9.45
N GLU A 253 -15.45 7.33 8.58
CA GLU A 253 -14.64 6.17 8.25
C GLU A 253 -13.57 5.90 9.33
N PHE A 254 -13.04 4.69 9.38
CA PHE A 254 -11.99 4.35 10.33
C PHE A 254 -10.62 4.28 9.65
N LEU A 255 -9.67 5.05 10.19
CA LEU A 255 -8.27 4.85 9.89
C LEU A 255 -7.76 3.70 10.77
N VAL A 256 -7.55 2.54 10.17
CA VAL A 256 -7.20 1.33 10.91
C VAL A 256 -5.76 1.39 11.38
N ARG A 257 -5.53 0.97 12.62
CA ARG A 257 -4.20 0.79 13.23
C ARG A 257 -4.08 -0.65 13.74
N ASP A 258 -3.06 -1.34 13.29
CA ASP A 258 -2.86 -2.76 13.59
C ASP A 258 -1.91 -2.94 14.77
N PRO A 259 -2.39 -3.38 15.96
CA PRO A 259 -1.49 -3.73 17.06
C PRO A 259 -0.69 -4.99 16.68
N ILE A 260 0.62 -4.83 16.48
CA ILE A 260 1.51 -5.93 16.04
C ILE A 260 2.37 -6.48 17.18
N LYS A 261 2.51 -5.73 18.25
CA LYS A 261 3.35 -6.12 19.38
C LYS A 261 2.88 -5.47 20.69
N GLN A 262 3.08 -6.17 21.79
CA GLN A 262 2.90 -5.68 23.13
C GLN A 262 4.26 -5.58 23.83
N THR A 263 4.49 -4.52 24.59
CA THR A 263 5.71 -4.32 25.40
C THR A 263 5.33 -3.70 26.74
N GLY A 264 5.47 -4.46 27.82
CA GLY A 264 4.93 -4.02 29.12
C GLY A 264 3.42 -3.82 29.05
N ASP A 265 2.93 -2.63 29.38
CA ASP A 265 1.51 -2.28 29.28
C ASP A 265 1.18 -1.41 28.06
N THR A 266 2.06 -1.39 27.07
CA THR A 266 1.90 -0.62 25.84
C THR A 266 1.61 -1.50 24.64
N LEU A 267 0.97 -0.91 23.61
CA LEU A 267 0.77 -1.52 22.31
C LEU A 267 1.62 -0.80 21.25
N VAL A 268 2.31 -1.56 20.41
CA VAL A 268 2.98 -1.03 19.21
C VAL A 268 2.10 -1.32 18.02
N CYS A 269 1.71 -0.27 17.31
CA CYS A 269 0.84 -0.35 16.15
C CYS A 269 1.61 -0.17 14.83
N VAL A 270 1.03 -0.62 13.73
CA VAL A 270 1.43 -0.15 12.41
C VAL A 270 0.75 1.20 12.18
N GLY A 271 1.57 2.23 11.98
CA GLY A 271 1.12 3.63 11.87
C GLY A 271 0.92 4.33 13.22
N GLU A 272 0.97 5.66 13.18
CA GLU A 272 0.89 6.51 14.36
C GLU A 272 -0.52 6.51 14.98
N VAL A 273 -0.56 6.63 16.30
CA VAL A 273 -1.79 6.80 17.09
C VAL A 273 -1.73 8.15 17.80
N PRO A 274 -2.40 9.19 17.28
CA PRO A 274 -2.32 10.51 17.87
C PRO A 274 -2.90 10.56 19.29
N GLN A 275 -2.23 11.27 20.20
CA GLN A 275 -2.78 11.59 21.52
C GLN A 275 -4.02 12.45 21.37
N ASN A 276 -5.00 12.25 22.21
CA ASN A 276 -6.35 12.84 22.20
C ASN A 276 -7.25 12.38 21.04
N ALA A 277 -6.82 11.41 20.24
CA ALA A 277 -7.70 10.80 19.24
C ALA A 277 -8.79 9.94 19.90
N THR A 278 -9.92 9.84 19.22
CA THR A 278 -10.99 8.89 19.55
C THR A 278 -10.71 7.56 18.85
N LEU A 279 -10.66 6.50 19.63
CA LEU A 279 -10.26 5.17 19.16
C LEU A 279 -11.36 4.15 19.45
N TYR A 280 -11.52 3.20 18.55
CA TYR A 280 -12.45 2.09 18.69
C TYR A 280 -11.71 0.75 18.54
N LEU A 281 -12.17 -0.27 19.25
CA LEU A 281 -11.83 -1.64 18.94
C LEU A 281 -12.66 -2.08 17.75
N LEU A 282 -12.00 -2.60 16.73
CA LEU A 282 -12.65 -3.15 15.54
C LEU A 282 -12.56 -4.67 15.54
N LYS A 283 -13.39 -5.30 14.71
CA LYS A 283 -13.37 -6.75 14.47
C LYS A 283 -13.47 -7.03 12.97
N GLY A 284 -12.67 -7.97 12.49
CA GLY A 284 -12.74 -8.49 11.13
C GLY A 284 -13.49 -9.82 11.04
N GLU A 285 -14.21 -9.98 9.93
CA GLU A 285 -14.81 -11.24 9.51
C GLU A 285 -14.52 -11.45 8.02
N SER A 286 -14.14 -12.66 7.61
CA SER A 286 -13.73 -12.90 6.22
C SER A 286 -14.77 -12.45 5.19
N PRO A 287 -16.09 -12.67 5.36
CA PRO A 287 -17.06 -12.19 4.38
C PRO A 287 -17.11 -10.67 4.25
N THR A 288 -16.93 -9.92 5.35
CA THR A 288 -16.99 -8.46 5.32
C THR A 288 -15.74 -7.86 4.68
N LEU A 289 -14.57 -8.45 4.90
CA LEU A 289 -13.32 -8.04 4.26
C LEU A 289 -13.40 -8.29 2.74
N ILE A 290 -13.77 -9.51 2.33
CA ILE A 290 -13.91 -9.88 0.92
C ILE A 290 -14.91 -8.96 0.21
N ALA A 291 -16.07 -8.70 0.82
CA ALA A 291 -17.06 -7.79 0.26
C ALA A 291 -16.51 -6.36 0.13
N SER A 292 -15.72 -5.90 1.12
CA SER A 292 -15.13 -4.56 1.07
C SER A 292 -14.08 -4.40 -0.04
N ALA A 293 -13.31 -5.44 -0.35
CA ALA A 293 -12.37 -5.41 -1.47
C ALA A 293 -13.11 -5.29 -2.83
N GLY A 294 -14.20 -6.04 -3.00
CA GLY A 294 -15.10 -5.85 -4.15
C GLY A 294 -15.74 -4.46 -4.18
N GLN A 295 -16.06 -3.87 -3.03
CA GLN A 295 -16.58 -2.50 -2.94
C GLN A 295 -15.52 -1.47 -3.36
N ALA A 296 -14.25 -1.64 -2.92
CA ALA A 296 -13.15 -0.77 -3.37
C ALA A 296 -13.01 -0.78 -4.90
N ALA A 297 -13.09 -1.96 -5.50
CA ALA A 297 -13.06 -2.11 -6.96
C ALA A 297 -14.27 -1.42 -7.63
N SER A 298 -15.47 -1.62 -7.09
CA SER A 298 -16.69 -0.97 -7.59
C SER A 298 -16.63 0.55 -7.49
N ASP A 299 -16.08 1.10 -6.39
CA ASP A 299 -15.91 2.54 -6.18
C ASP A 299 -14.91 3.14 -7.19
N ALA A 300 -13.80 2.43 -7.46
CA ALA A 300 -12.85 2.82 -8.49
C ALA A 300 -13.52 2.88 -9.88
N LEU A 301 -14.29 1.84 -10.23
CA LEU A 301 -15.03 1.78 -11.49
C LEU A 301 -16.07 2.89 -11.61
N ALA A 302 -16.84 3.15 -10.54
CA ALA A 302 -17.81 4.23 -10.49
C ALA A 302 -17.15 5.61 -10.65
N THR A 303 -15.95 5.80 -10.09
CA THR A 303 -15.16 7.03 -10.29
C THR A 303 -14.74 7.18 -11.74
N ARG A 304 -14.26 6.11 -12.39
CA ARG A 304 -13.91 6.08 -13.79
C ARG A 304 -15.12 6.40 -14.69
N GLN A 305 -16.26 5.77 -14.44
CA GLN A 305 -17.50 6.01 -15.17
C GLN A 305 -17.91 7.49 -15.15
N ARG A 306 -17.87 8.10 -13.97
CA ARG A 306 -18.20 9.53 -13.80
C ARG A 306 -17.21 10.42 -14.55
N ARG A 307 -15.90 10.14 -14.47
CA ARG A 307 -14.86 10.94 -15.12
C ARG A 307 -14.94 10.85 -16.65
N LEU A 308 -15.12 9.65 -17.17
CA LEU A 308 -15.22 9.42 -18.63
C LEU A 308 -16.61 9.69 -19.19
N ARG A 309 -17.64 9.82 -18.35
CA ARG A 309 -19.06 9.88 -18.73
C ARG A 309 -19.50 8.66 -19.53
N GLU A 310 -18.94 7.51 -19.21
CA GLU A 310 -19.23 6.22 -19.84
C GLU A 310 -19.90 5.28 -18.84
N SER A 311 -20.97 4.58 -19.28
CA SER A 311 -21.69 3.61 -18.43
C SER A 311 -20.96 2.28 -18.27
N ALA A 312 -20.11 1.91 -19.24
CA ALA A 312 -19.39 0.63 -19.26
C ALA A 312 -17.98 0.81 -19.86
N PRO A 313 -17.05 1.46 -19.14
CA PRO A 313 -15.68 1.59 -19.62
C PRO A 313 -15.02 0.22 -19.78
N VAL A 314 -14.24 0.07 -20.83
CA VAL A 314 -13.50 -1.15 -21.17
C VAL A 314 -12.04 -0.78 -21.51
N GLY A 315 -11.17 -1.77 -21.49
CA GLY A 315 -9.80 -1.57 -21.97
C GLY A 315 -8.91 -0.82 -20.98
N TYR A 316 -9.13 -1.01 -19.67
CA TYR A 316 -8.35 -0.38 -18.62
C TYR A 316 -7.53 -1.42 -17.83
N THR A 317 -6.53 -0.93 -17.15
CA THR A 317 -5.68 -1.73 -16.25
C THR A 317 -6.01 -1.41 -14.80
N ALA A 318 -6.09 -2.43 -13.95
CA ALA A 318 -6.23 -2.31 -12.52
C ALA A 318 -4.89 -2.57 -11.83
N LEU A 319 -4.48 -1.65 -10.95
CA LEU A 319 -3.37 -1.82 -10.02
C LEU A 319 -3.92 -1.87 -8.60
N VAL A 320 -3.63 -2.97 -7.91
CA VAL A 320 -4.14 -3.23 -6.56
C VAL A 320 -2.98 -3.15 -5.56
N PHE A 321 -3.13 -2.34 -4.53
CA PHE A 321 -2.32 -2.42 -3.32
C PHE A 321 -3.20 -2.97 -2.22
N ASP A 322 -2.84 -4.15 -1.72
CA ASP A 322 -3.62 -4.83 -0.70
C ASP A 322 -2.73 -5.09 0.52
N CYS A 323 -3.25 -4.79 1.70
CA CYS A 323 -2.43 -4.92 2.90
C CYS A 323 -2.05 -6.38 3.17
N ILE A 324 -0.76 -6.63 3.42
CA ILE A 324 -0.32 -7.98 3.79
C ILE A 324 -1.03 -8.52 5.03
N SER A 325 -1.47 -7.65 5.95
CA SER A 325 -2.23 -8.04 7.13
C SER A 325 -3.58 -8.68 6.79
N ARG A 326 -4.19 -8.31 5.65
CA ARG A 326 -5.43 -8.94 5.17
C ARG A 326 -5.19 -10.39 4.76
N VAL A 327 -4.08 -10.63 4.04
CA VAL A 327 -3.66 -11.97 3.67
C VAL A 327 -3.38 -12.83 4.90
N LEU A 328 -2.68 -12.28 5.90
CA LEU A 328 -2.40 -12.99 7.16
C LEU A 328 -3.66 -13.29 7.98
N PHE A 329 -4.72 -12.51 7.77
CA PHE A 329 -6.03 -12.74 8.39
C PHE A 329 -6.88 -13.74 7.59
N LEU A 330 -7.01 -13.54 6.26
CA LEU A 330 -7.89 -14.33 5.38
C LEU A 330 -7.32 -15.70 5.03
N ASP A 331 -5.98 -15.84 5.03
CA ASP A 331 -5.25 -17.05 4.67
C ASP A 331 -5.73 -17.63 3.31
N GLU A 332 -6.29 -18.83 3.29
CA GLU A 332 -6.80 -19.46 2.06
C GLU A 332 -7.97 -18.68 1.43
N ALA A 333 -8.79 -18.00 2.24
CA ALA A 333 -9.92 -17.19 1.77
C ALA A 333 -9.47 -15.91 1.03
N PHE A 334 -8.17 -15.56 1.03
CA PHE A 334 -7.66 -14.43 0.23
C PHE A 334 -7.88 -14.61 -1.28
N ALA A 335 -7.96 -15.85 -1.76
CA ALA A 335 -8.33 -16.11 -3.15
C ALA A 335 -9.74 -15.62 -3.49
N ASP A 336 -10.68 -15.63 -2.53
CA ASP A 336 -12.03 -15.10 -2.70
C ASP A 336 -12.02 -13.58 -2.78
N GLU A 337 -11.12 -12.93 -2.06
CA GLU A 337 -10.92 -11.48 -2.11
C GLU A 337 -10.46 -11.04 -3.50
N ILE A 338 -9.45 -11.70 -4.08
CA ILE A 338 -9.01 -11.44 -5.45
C ILE A 338 -10.17 -11.62 -6.44
N ARG A 339 -10.96 -12.70 -6.31
CA ARG A 339 -12.13 -12.94 -7.16
C ARG A 339 -13.20 -11.87 -7.01
N ALA A 340 -13.42 -11.36 -5.79
CA ALA A 340 -14.38 -10.28 -5.56
C ALA A 340 -13.96 -8.98 -6.26
N ILE A 341 -12.66 -8.65 -6.27
CA ILE A 341 -12.11 -7.52 -7.01
C ILE A 341 -12.30 -7.72 -8.52
N GLU A 342 -11.90 -8.87 -9.06
CA GLU A 342 -12.04 -9.17 -10.49
C GLU A 342 -13.50 -9.10 -10.96
N HIS A 343 -14.41 -9.67 -10.17
CA HIS A 343 -15.84 -9.67 -10.49
C HIS A 343 -16.43 -8.26 -10.51
N ALA A 344 -15.92 -7.36 -9.68
CA ALA A 344 -16.36 -5.97 -9.62
C ALA A 344 -15.77 -5.08 -10.74
N LEU A 345 -14.85 -5.60 -11.56
CA LEU A 345 -14.15 -4.87 -12.63
C LEU A 345 -14.43 -5.45 -14.02
N PRO A 346 -15.70 -5.53 -14.46
CA PRO A 346 -15.98 -5.98 -15.81
C PRO A 346 -15.36 -5.00 -16.84
N GLY A 347 -14.60 -5.54 -17.79
CA GLY A 347 -13.90 -4.74 -18.81
C GLY A 347 -12.45 -4.39 -18.47
N ALA A 348 -11.93 -4.79 -17.30
CA ALA A 348 -10.51 -4.73 -17.06
C ALA A 348 -9.76 -5.72 -17.97
N GLU A 349 -8.77 -5.21 -18.72
CA GLU A 349 -7.92 -6.06 -19.55
C GLU A 349 -6.86 -6.77 -18.72
N ARG A 350 -6.41 -6.10 -17.64
CA ARG A 350 -5.32 -6.58 -16.78
C ARG A 350 -5.56 -6.17 -15.34
N MET A 351 -5.14 -7.05 -14.46
CA MET A 351 -5.09 -6.75 -13.03
C MET A 351 -3.72 -7.19 -12.48
N TYR A 352 -3.02 -6.23 -11.90
CA TYR A 352 -1.75 -6.43 -11.20
C TYR A 352 -1.88 -5.96 -9.77
N GLY A 353 -0.99 -6.40 -8.91
CA GLY A 353 -0.99 -5.86 -7.56
C GLY A 353 0.23 -6.26 -6.75
N ALA A 354 0.36 -5.59 -5.62
CA ALA A 354 1.36 -5.89 -4.61
C ALA A 354 0.69 -5.98 -3.23
N LEU A 355 1.17 -6.92 -2.41
CA LEU A 355 0.76 -6.99 -1.01
C LEU A 355 1.67 -6.08 -0.20
N SER A 356 1.14 -4.92 0.16
CA SER A 356 1.87 -3.79 0.71
C SER A 356 2.00 -3.83 2.25
N ILE A 357 2.98 -3.12 2.74
CA ILE A 357 3.14 -2.79 4.16
C ILE A 357 2.58 -1.36 4.35
N GLY A 358 1.26 -1.27 4.48
CA GLY A 358 0.51 -0.01 4.44
C GLY A 358 0.19 0.48 3.03
N GLU A 359 -0.96 1.11 2.87
CA GLU A 359 -1.48 1.69 1.65
C GLU A 359 -1.47 3.22 1.74
N ILE A 360 -1.12 3.89 0.63
CA ILE A 360 -1.15 5.35 0.54
C ILE A 360 -2.17 5.74 -0.51
N ALA A 361 -3.20 6.48 -0.08
CA ALA A 361 -4.22 6.94 -1.02
C ALA A 361 -4.83 8.28 -0.61
N SER A 362 -5.25 9.05 -1.61
CA SER A 362 -6.16 10.15 -1.35
C SER A 362 -7.50 9.59 -0.85
N SER A 363 -8.03 10.05 0.26
CA SER A 363 -9.37 9.70 0.77
C SER A 363 -10.48 10.31 -0.09
N ARG A 364 -11.74 10.01 0.20
CA ARG A 364 -12.88 10.64 -0.49
C ARG A 364 -12.88 12.16 -0.35
N GLY A 365 -12.39 12.68 0.76
CA GLY A 365 -12.20 14.12 1.02
C GLY A 365 -10.98 14.73 0.31
N GLY A 366 -10.18 13.94 -0.39
CA GLY A 366 -8.97 14.38 -1.09
C GLY A 366 -7.71 14.44 -0.21
N VAL A 367 -7.82 14.21 1.09
CA VAL A 367 -6.66 14.11 1.99
C VAL A 367 -5.90 12.82 1.67
N ILE A 368 -4.58 12.89 1.66
CA ILE A 368 -3.73 11.71 1.47
C ILE A 368 -3.50 11.09 2.85
N GLU A 369 -3.71 9.79 2.96
CA GLU A 369 -3.60 9.06 4.22
C GLU A 369 -2.76 7.81 4.05
N LEU A 370 -1.99 7.48 5.11
CA LEU A 370 -1.37 6.18 5.28
C LEU A 370 -2.36 5.26 5.98
N MET A 371 -2.82 4.26 5.25
CA MET A 371 -3.84 3.32 5.69
C MET A 371 -3.23 1.94 5.97
N ASN A 372 -3.91 1.16 6.79
CA ASN A 372 -3.53 -0.20 7.11
C ASN A 372 -4.75 -1.11 7.00
N LYS A 373 -4.52 -2.39 6.71
CA LYS A 373 -5.57 -3.41 6.61
C LYS A 373 -6.65 -3.04 5.58
N SER A 374 -6.29 -2.30 4.55
CA SER A 374 -7.18 -1.86 3.48
C SER A 374 -6.81 -2.48 2.14
N THR A 375 -7.76 -2.44 1.22
CA THR A 375 -7.57 -2.77 -0.20
C THR A 375 -7.76 -1.50 -1.00
N LEU A 376 -6.73 -1.08 -1.72
CA LEU A 376 -6.73 0.04 -2.65
C LEU A 376 -6.75 -0.49 -4.08
N VAL A 377 -7.76 -0.13 -4.84
CA VAL A 377 -7.88 -0.45 -6.28
C VAL A 377 -7.76 0.83 -7.09
N SER A 378 -6.88 0.82 -8.07
CA SER A 378 -6.56 1.97 -8.93
C SER A 378 -6.73 1.58 -10.39
N LEU A 379 -7.43 2.40 -11.19
CA LEU A 379 -7.70 2.15 -12.60
C LEU A 379 -7.07 3.25 -13.48
N PHE A 380 -6.39 2.87 -14.55
CA PHE A 380 -5.77 3.78 -15.52
C PHE A 380 -5.81 3.24 -16.94
#